data_f3461efe05b37173e22d2679523da7b1
#
_entry.id   f3461efe05b37173e22d2679523da7b1
#
_cell.length_a   1.000
_cell.length_b   1.000
_cell.length_c   1.000
_cell.angle_alpha   90.00
_cell.angle_beta   90.00
_cell.angle_gamma   90.00
#
_symmetry.space_group_name_H-M   'P 1'
#
loop_
_entity.id
_entity.type
_entity.pdbx_description
1 polymer ?
#
loop_
_entity_poly.entity_id
_entity_poly.type
_entity_poly.pdbx_seq_one_letter_code
_entity_poly.pdbx_strand_id
1 'polypeptide(L)'
;MSMQLKNLPFDAETVTKYAENRNEPKWFSNIRLKGLTLAEELPLPKPEKTRIADWNFTNFNYQTESTASRQLSELPSAVRGLMKKGEEAGNVLIHVNSSAVYHHLSKDLIDQGVIYTDLATAIRDHSDLLANYYFKTTPIEKHQLTAVNAALVNGGSFLYVPKNVVISEPIQAVYYQDTPSAGLVAHTIVVAEQSSSVTFVESYLSDDSASDGVANIVDEVVVGENAQVKFGAVDEFSDQFVTYVSRQAEVAKDGRIQWALGQMNDGNTLSENATNLEGDGAAADIKAVSIGSGSQKQNFDNYVRHVGKATKSQLLVRAAQKDASNSIFNARTKIEHGASGADGEQTQRVLMLSDEARGDANPILLIDEYDVIAGHAASVGRVDPDQLYYLMSRGIKQETAEKLIVEGFLAPIVDLLPIEGVREQLATLIERKVG
;
A
#
# COMPACT_ATOMS: atom_id res chain seq x y z
N MET A 1 -19.98 21.87 0.77
CA MET A 1 -20.66 20.84 -0.05
C MET A 1 -19.79 19.61 -0.04
N SER A 2 -20.33 18.42 0.19
CA SER A 2 -19.60 17.17 0.04
C SER A 2 -19.25 16.96 -1.44
N MET A 3 -17.97 16.73 -1.75
CA MET A 3 -17.57 16.38 -3.10
C MET A 3 -17.94 14.92 -3.36
N GLN A 4 -18.56 14.66 -4.49
CA GLN A 4 -19.00 13.35 -4.91
C GLN A 4 -18.71 13.21 -6.41
N LEU A 5 -18.20 12.07 -6.83
CA LEU A 5 -18.10 11.75 -8.25
C LEU A 5 -19.52 11.58 -8.79
N LYS A 6 -19.89 12.45 -9.71
CA LYS A 6 -21.18 12.38 -10.38
C LYS A 6 -21.04 11.55 -11.65
N ASN A 7 -22.02 10.69 -11.92
CA ASN A 7 -22.05 9.83 -13.10
C ASN A 7 -20.91 8.81 -13.13
N LEU A 8 -21.02 7.80 -12.26
CA LEU A 8 -20.16 6.63 -12.36
C LEU A 8 -20.33 6.00 -13.76
N PRO A 9 -19.25 5.60 -14.45
CA PRO A 9 -19.33 5.06 -15.82
C PRO A 9 -19.84 3.60 -15.86
N PHE A 10 -20.37 3.10 -14.77
CA PHE A 10 -20.88 1.73 -14.61
C PHE A 10 -22.18 1.76 -13.80
N ASP A 11 -23.10 0.87 -14.14
CA ASP A 11 -24.42 0.71 -13.54
C ASP A 11 -24.63 -0.70 -12.97
N ALA A 12 -25.77 -0.92 -12.33
CA ALA A 12 -26.11 -2.21 -11.72
C ALA A 12 -26.17 -3.37 -12.73
N GLU A 13 -26.62 -3.11 -13.96
CA GLU A 13 -26.66 -4.12 -15.02
C GLU A 13 -25.27 -4.55 -15.41
N THR A 14 -24.36 -3.61 -15.61
CA THR A 14 -22.96 -3.86 -15.93
C THR A 14 -22.25 -4.64 -14.84
N VAL A 15 -22.41 -4.24 -13.57
CA VAL A 15 -21.81 -4.92 -12.40
C VAL A 15 -22.38 -6.34 -12.25
N THR A 16 -23.67 -6.53 -12.47
CA THR A 16 -24.30 -7.86 -12.40
C THR A 16 -23.79 -8.78 -13.49
N LYS A 17 -23.73 -8.32 -14.74
CA LYS A 17 -23.18 -9.10 -15.86
C LYS A 17 -21.70 -9.48 -15.62
N TYR A 18 -20.92 -8.57 -15.04
CA TYR A 18 -19.53 -8.84 -14.69
C TYR A 18 -19.41 -9.97 -13.67
N ALA A 19 -20.25 -9.96 -12.63
CA ALA A 19 -20.29 -10.99 -11.60
C ALA A 19 -20.77 -12.34 -12.17
N GLU A 20 -21.80 -12.35 -13.01
CA GLU A 20 -22.32 -13.54 -13.67
C GLU A 20 -21.30 -14.20 -14.60
N ASN A 21 -20.59 -13.41 -15.42
CA ASN A 21 -19.57 -13.90 -16.33
C ASN A 21 -18.40 -14.58 -15.59
N ARG A 22 -18.16 -14.20 -14.33
CA ARG A 22 -17.11 -14.76 -13.46
C ARG A 22 -17.61 -15.89 -12.57
N ASN A 23 -18.90 -16.25 -12.66
CA ASN A 23 -19.55 -17.23 -11.77
C ASN A 23 -19.32 -16.93 -10.29
N GLU A 24 -19.41 -15.65 -9.91
CA GLU A 24 -19.20 -15.21 -8.53
C GLU A 24 -20.36 -15.70 -7.61
N PRO A 25 -20.06 -16.14 -6.38
CA PRO A 25 -21.10 -16.56 -5.43
C PRO A 25 -21.98 -15.37 -5.04
N LYS A 26 -23.24 -15.65 -4.71
CA LYS A 26 -24.26 -14.65 -4.45
C LYS A 26 -23.86 -13.62 -3.37
N TRP A 27 -23.16 -14.05 -2.32
CA TRP A 27 -22.73 -13.15 -1.28
C TRP A 27 -21.76 -12.08 -1.81
N PHE A 28 -20.87 -12.46 -2.73
CA PHE A 28 -19.90 -11.54 -3.32
C PHE A 28 -20.57 -10.58 -4.29
N SER A 29 -21.44 -11.07 -5.16
CA SER A 29 -22.26 -10.24 -6.06
C SER A 29 -23.11 -9.22 -5.28
N ASN A 30 -23.64 -9.62 -4.11
CA ASN A 30 -24.37 -8.69 -3.23
C ASN A 30 -23.45 -7.59 -2.67
N ILE A 31 -22.19 -7.90 -2.34
CA ILE A 31 -21.20 -6.89 -1.90
C ILE A 31 -20.91 -5.91 -3.04
N ARG A 32 -20.77 -6.38 -4.28
CA ARG A 32 -20.58 -5.48 -5.44
C ARG A 32 -21.74 -4.52 -5.61
N LEU A 33 -22.97 -5.00 -5.57
CA LEU A 33 -24.17 -4.15 -5.70
C LEU A 33 -24.30 -3.19 -4.52
N LYS A 34 -24.00 -3.63 -3.30
CA LYS A 34 -23.93 -2.73 -2.13
C LYS A 34 -22.86 -1.65 -2.34
N GLY A 35 -21.68 -2.04 -2.81
CA GLY A 35 -20.59 -1.11 -3.13
C GLY A 35 -21.01 -0.07 -4.16
N LEU A 36 -21.71 -0.48 -5.22
CA LEU A 36 -22.23 0.43 -6.24
C LEU A 36 -23.19 1.46 -5.64
N THR A 37 -24.18 1.00 -4.87
CA THR A 37 -25.15 1.89 -4.19
C THR A 37 -24.43 2.90 -3.29
N LEU A 38 -23.49 2.44 -2.48
CA LEU A 38 -22.70 3.30 -1.60
C LEU A 38 -21.79 4.26 -2.38
N ALA A 39 -21.24 3.84 -3.52
CA ALA A 39 -20.44 4.71 -4.39
C ALA A 39 -21.26 5.87 -4.99
N GLU A 40 -22.58 5.69 -5.17
CA GLU A 40 -23.49 6.75 -5.59
C GLU A 40 -23.88 7.70 -4.45
N GLU A 41 -23.88 7.21 -3.20
CA GLU A 41 -24.35 7.96 -2.02
C GLU A 41 -23.24 8.65 -1.25
N LEU A 42 -22.09 7.99 -1.10
CA LEU A 42 -21.00 8.46 -0.26
C LEU A 42 -20.19 9.59 -0.92
N PRO A 43 -19.65 10.50 -0.11
CA PRO A 43 -18.72 11.51 -0.60
C PRO A 43 -17.34 10.92 -0.87
N LEU A 44 -16.56 11.61 -1.70
CA LEU A 44 -15.09 11.43 -1.76
C LEU A 44 -14.46 11.69 -0.40
N PRO A 45 -13.33 11.05 -0.08
CA PRO A 45 -12.54 11.39 1.09
C PRO A 45 -12.13 12.87 1.04
N LYS A 46 -11.88 13.44 2.21
CA LYS A 46 -11.46 14.85 2.34
C LYS A 46 -10.04 14.89 2.92
N PRO A 47 -9.02 14.58 2.13
CA PRO A 47 -7.66 14.66 2.60
C PRO A 47 -7.30 16.09 2.98
N GLU A 48 -6.60 16.26 4.10
CA GLU A 48 -6.21 17.57 4.59
C GLU A 48 -5.28 18.26 3.58
N LYS A 49 -5.52 19.54 3.32
CA LYS A 49 -4.70 20.41 2.43
C LYS A 49 -4.54 19.90 0.98
N THR A 50 -5.25 18.86 0.56
CA THR A 50 -5.18 18.32 -0.80
C THR A 50 -6.56 18.32 -1.45
N ARG A 51 -6.68 19.00 -2.59
CA ARG A 51 -7.92 18.99 -3.39
C ARG A 51 -7.85 17.87 -4.41
N ILE A 52 -8.76 16.91 -4.30
CA ILE A 52 -8.82 15.71 -5.14
C ILE A 52 -10.03 15.68 -6.08
N ALA A 53 -10.87 16.73 -6.07
CA ALA A 53 -12.12 16.76 -6.84
C ALA A 53 -11.94 16.61 -8.36
N ASP A 54 -10.78 17.03 -8.85
CA ASP A 54 -10.47 17.05 -10.27
C ASP A 54 -9.62 15.81 -10.66
N TRP A 55 -9.40 14.87 -9.74
CA TRP A 55 -8.66 13.64 -10.02
C TRP A 55 -9.55 12.58 -10.65
N ASN A 56 -9.01 11.87 -11.63
CA ASN A 56 -9.73 10.77 -12.26
C ASN A 56 -9.64 9.50 -11.41
N PHE A 57 -10.71 9.12 -10.72
CA PHE A 57 -10.79 7.88 -9.93
C PHE A 57 -11.66 6.79 -10.55
N THR A 58 -12.38 7.07 -11.61
CA THR A 58 -13.42 6.15 -12.10
C THR A 58 -13.52 6.04 -13.61
N ASN A 59 -12.91 6.93 -14.37
CA ASN A 59 -12.92 6.85 -15.82
C ASN A 59 -11.75 5.99 -16.30
N PHE A 60 -11.96 4.68 -16.35
CA PHE A 60 -11.00 3.67 -16.77
C PHE A 60 -11.71 2.47 -17.41
N ASN A 61 -10.96 1.68 -18.15
CA ASN A 61 -11.43 0.40 -18.65
C ASN A 61 -11.18 -0.71 -17.61
N TYR A 62 -12.23 -1.13 -16.89
CA TYR A 62 -12.14 -2.16 -15.85
C TYR A 62 -12.26 -3.60 -16.39
N GLN A 63 -12.55 -3.77 -17.70
CA GLN A 63 -12.73 -5.06 -18.36
C GLN A 63 -11.50 -5.49 -19.16
N THR A 64 -10.32 -4.91 -18.91
CA THR A 64 -9.10 -5.33 -19.59
C THR A 64 -8.75 -6.75 -19.17
N GLU A 65 -9.14 -7.73 -19.97
CA GLU A 65 -8.80 -9.12 -19.74
C GLU A 65 -7.55 -9.49 -20.56
N SER A 66 -6.52 -9.93 -19.88
CA SER A 66 -5.51 -10.79 -20.47
C SER A 66 -5.80 -12.19 -19.97
N THR A 67 -6.20 -13.09 -20.82
CA THR A 67 -6.67 -14.42 -20.41
C THR A 67 -5.60 -15.49 -20.42
N ALA A 68 -4.41 -15.21 -20.92
CA ALA A 68 -3.37 -16.20 -21.11
C ALA A 68 -2.45 -16.30 -19.89
N SER A 69 -2.38 -17.48 -19.29
CA SER A 69 -1.26 -17.85 -18.42
C SER A 69 0.04 -17.71 -19.19
N ARG A 70 1.06 -17.11 -18.60
CA ARG A 70 2.37 -16.84 -19.19
C ARG A 70 3.45 -17.63 -18.49
N GLN A 71 4.50 -17.99 -19.23
CA GLN A 71 5.73 -18.46 -18.60
C GLN A 71 6.54 -17.26 -18.08
N LEU A 72 7.39 -17.46 -17.08
CA LEU A 72 8.24 -16.39 -16.52
C LEU A 72 9.09 -15.69 -17.60
N SER A 73 9.56 -16.43 -18.60
CA SER A 73 10.36 -15.89 -19.72
C SER A 73 9.59 -14.92 -20.62
N GLU A 74 8.25 -15.01 -20.63
CA GLU A 74 7.35 -14.19 -21.43
C GLU A 74 6.91 -12.90 -20.74
N LEU A 75 7.24 -12.76 -19.45
CA LEU A 75 6.89 -11.58 -18.67
C LEU A 75 7.78 -10.39 -19.03
N PRO A 76 7.30 -9.15 -18.90
CA PRO A 76 8.09 -7.93 -19.06
C PRO A 76 9.38 -7.95 -18.26
N SER A 77 10.44 -7.34 -18.78
CA SER A 77 11.75 -7.29 -18.11
C SER A 77 11.69 -6.63 -16.73
N ALA A 78 10.86 -5.59 -16.59
CA ALA A 78 10.62 -4.91 -15.31
C ALA A 78 10.09 -5.88 -14.25
N VAL A 79 9.09 -6.70 -14.61
CA VAL A 79 8.51 -7.73 -13.71
C VAL A 79 9.55 -8.80 -13.39
N ARG A 80 10.29 -9.29 -14.39
CA ARG A 80 11.34 -10.30 -14.18
C ARG A 80 12.47 -9.80 -13.28
N GLY A 81 12.76 -8.50 -13.32
CA GLY A 81 13.78 -7.86 -12.45
C GLY A 81 13.43 -7.90 -10.97
N LEU A 82 12.16 -8.05 -10.61
CA LEU A 82 11.69 -8.18 -9.21
C LEU A 82 11.78 -9.62 -8.68
N MET A 83 12.02 -10.59 -9.57
CA MET A 83 12.14 -12.00 -9.16
C MET A 83 13.53 -12.30 -8.62
N LYS A 84 13.64 -13.21 -7.66
CA LYS A 84 14.94 -13.76 -7.24
C LYS A 84 15.70 -14.27 -8.46
N LYS A 85 17.00 -14.01 -8.52
CA LYS A 85 17.89 -14.59 -9.53
C LYS A 85 18.00 -16.10 -9.27
N GLY A 86 17.37 -16.90 -10.13
CA GLY A 86 17.36 -18.37 -10.05
C GLY A 86 16.33 -18.97 -10.99
N GLU A 87 16.41 -20.29 -11.20
CA GLU A 87 15.51 -21.02 -12.14
C GLU A 87 14.10 -21.22 -11.56
N GLU A 88 13.90 -21.07 -10.25
CA GLU A 88 12.60 -21.20 -9.60
C GLU A 88 12.14 -19.82 -9.12
N ALA A 89 11.00 -19.36 -9.64
CA ALA A 89 10.28 -18.27 -9.04
C ALA A 89 9.92 -18.66 -7.60
N GLY A 90 10.23 -17.79 -6.63
CA GLY A 90 9.74 -18.00 -5.27
C GLY A 90 8.21 -18.02 -5.21
N ASN A 91 7.63 -17.99 -4.02
CA ASN A 91 6.17 -17.92 -3.86
C ASN A 91 5.65 -16.61 -4.41
N VAL A 92 5.04 -16.61 -5.60
CA VAL A 92 4.69 -15.38 -6.32
C VAL A 92 3.38 -15.50 -7.09
N LEU A 93 2.65 -14.40 -7.12
CA LEU A 93 1.48 -14.17 -7.96
C LEU A 93 1.74 -12.93 -8.82
N ILE A 94 1.55 -13.03 -10.13
CA ILE A 94 1.80 -11.93 -11.06
C ILE A 94 0.52 -11.60 -11.83
N HIS A 95 0.12 -10.36 -11.73
CA HIS A 95 -0.95 -9.78 -12.53
C HIS A 95 -0.36 -8.92 -13.64
N VAL A 96 -0.92 -9.06 -14.84
CA VAL A 96 -0.77 -8.08 -15.93
C VAL A 96 -2.15 -7.51 -16.20
N ASN A 97 -2.25 -6.20 -16.05
CA ASN A 97 -3.54 -5.49 -15.97
C ASN A 97 -4.43 -6.09 -14.87
N SER A 98 -5.63 -6.55 -15.19
CA SER A 98 -6.55 -7.15 -14.22
C SER A 98 -6.46 -8.69 -14.10
N SER A 99 -5.54 -9.32 -14.83
CA SER A 99 -5.49 -10.79 -14.91
C SER A 99 -4.28 -11.38 -14.21
N ALA A 100 -4.50 -12.40 -13.39
CA ALA A 100 -3.44 -13.26 -12.88
C ALA A 100 -2.87 -14.11 -14.03
N VAL A 101 -1.62 -13.85 -14.41
CA VAL A 101 -0.95 -14.51 -15.55
C VAL A 101 0.07 -15.55 -15.13
N TYR A 102 0.53 -15.47 -13.90
CA TYR A 102 1.46 -16.45 -13.32
C TYR A 102 1.22 -16.61 -11.83
N HIS A 103 1.28 -17.86 -11.35
CA HIS A 103 1.16 -18.18 -9.93
C HIS A 103 2.05 -19.37 -9.59
N HIS A 104 2.77 -19.26 -8.50
CA HIS A 104 3.55 -20.35 -7.91
C HIS A 104 3.51 -20.26 -6.39
N LEU A 105 3.20 -21.36 -5.75
CA LEU A 105 3.33 -21.60 -4.31
C LEU A 105 4.05 -22.92 -4.10
N SER A 106 5.06 -22.94 -3.25
CA SER A 106 5.84 -24.15 -2.98
C SER A 106 4.96 -25.26 -2.40
N LYS A 107 5.25 -26.49 -2.77
CA LYS A 107 4.48 -27.64 -2.30
C LYS A 107 4.51 -27.79 -0.78
N ASP A 108 5.64 -27.48 -0.15
CA ASP A 108 5.78 -27.55 1.32
C ASP A 108 4.81 -26.61 2.04
N LEU A 109 4.51 -25.43 1.48
CA LEU A 109 3.53 -24.51 2.03
C LEU A 109 2.09 -25.01 1.80
N ILE A 110 1.81 -25.56 0.62
CA ILE A 110 0.51 -26.17 0.33
C ILE A 110 0.24 -27.33 1.28
N ASP A 111 1.21 -28.19 1.52
CA ASP A 111 1.10 -29.35 2.43
C ASP A 111 0.91 -28.92 3.90
N GLN A 112 1.33 -27.69 4.27
CA GLN A 112 1.07 -27.04 5.57
C GLN A 112 -0.29 -26.34 5.64
N GLY A 113 -1.07 -26.35 4.55
CA GLY A 113 -2.39 -25.72 4.49
C GLY A 113 -2.37 -24.21 4.21
N VAL A 114 -1.24 -23.67 3.76
CA VAL A 114 -1.17 -22.27 3.30
C VAL A 114 -1.98 -22.15 2.00
N ILE A 115 -2.83 -21.13 1.95
CA ILE A 115 -3.56 -20.76 0.75
C ILE A 115 -2.97 -19.44 0.26
N TYR A 116 -2.47 -19.43 -0.96
CA TYR A 116 -2.08 -18.21 -1.65
C TYR A 116 -2.56 -18.29 -3.10
N THR A 117 -3.41 -17.36 -3.50
CA THR A 117 -4.01 -17.38 -4.84
C THR A 117 -4.51 -15.97 -5.22
N ASP A 118 -4.85 -15.78 -6.48
CA ASP A 118 -5.57 -14.57 -6.91
C ASP A 118 -6.97 -14.51 -6.30
N LEU A 119 -7.49 -13.28 -6.16
CA LEU A 119 -8.77 -13.05 -5.50
C LEU A 119 -9.93 -13.74 -6.22
N ALA A 120 -9.94 -13.81 -7.56
CA ALA A 120 -11.02 -14.46 -8.30
C ALA A 120 -11.08 -15.97 -8.03
N THR A 121 -9.92 -16.61 -7.95
CA THR A 121 -9.80 -18.01 -7.52
C THR A 121 -10.23 -18.18 -6.06
N ALA A 122 -9.83 -17.28 -5.17
CA ALA A 122 -10.24 -17.32 -3.76
C ALA A 122 -11.76 -17.21 -3.59
N ILE A 123 -12.41 -16.30 -4.35
CA ILE A 123 -13.87 -16.12 -4.34
C ILE A 123 -14.59 -17.42 -4.74
N ARG A 124 -14.06 -18.15 -5.70
CA ARG A 124 -14.66 -19.38 -6.21
C ARG A 124 -14.35 -20.60 -5.34
N ASP A 125 -13.08 -20.79 -5.00
CA ASP A 125 -12.57 -22.06 -4.45
C ASP A 125 -12.43 -22.02 -2.93
N HIS A 126 -12.35 -20.83 -2.32
CA HIS A 126 -12.20 -20.60 -0.88
C HIS A 126 -13.27 -19.66 -0.32
N SER A 127 -14.45 -19.67 -0.93
CA SER A 127 -15.54 -18.73 -0.71
C SER A 127 -15.92 -18.52 0.76
N ASP A 128 -16.14 -19.62 1.50
CA ASP A 128 -16.58 -19.56 2.91
C ASP A 128 -15.49 -18.99 3.83
N LEU A 129 -14.22 -19.30 3.54
CA LEU A 129 -13.09 -18.77 4.31
C LEU A 129 -12.92 -17.27 4.02
N LEU A 130 -12.91 -16.89 2.74
CA LEU A 130 -12.74 -15.51 2.30
C LEU A 130 -13.83 -14.59 2.87
N ALA A 131 -15.08 -15.06 2.93
CA ALA A 131 -16.21 -14.28 3.44
C ALA A 131 -16.04 -13.81 4.90
N ASN A 132 -15.18 -14.47 5.68
CA ASN A 132 -14.88 -14.08 7.06
C ASN A 132 -13.94 -12.87 7.14
N TYR A 133 -13.21 -12.55 6.06
CA TYR A 133 -12.17 -11.52 6.07
C TYR A 133 -12.41 -10.38 5.09
N TYR A 134 -13.16 -10.62 4.00
CA TYR A 134 -13.38 -9.64 2.94
C TYR A 134 -14.18 -8.43 3.44
N PHE A 135 -13.61 -7.24 3.35
CA PHE A 135 -14.14 -5.98 3.88
C PHE A 135 -14.49 -6.04 5.38
N LYS A 136 -13.65 -6.68 6.18
CA LYS A 136 -13.81 -6.72 7.64
C LYS A 136 -12.94 -5.71 8.35
N THR A 137 -11.73 -5.50 7.86
CA THR A 137 -10.80 -4.53 8.41
C THR A 137 -11.03 -3.14 7.81
N THR A 138 -11.43 -3.10 6.54
CA THR A 138 -11.77 -1.86 5.82
C THR A 138 -13.28 -1.75 5.63
N PRO A 139 -14.00 -0.83 6.30
CA PRO A 139 -15.44 -0.66 6.06
C PRO A 139 -15.73 -0.19 4.63
N ILE A 140 -16.66 -0.86 3.95
CA ILE A 140 -17.14 -0.43 2.60
C ILE A 140 -17.71 0.99 2.67
N GLU A 141 -18.34 1.31 3.78
CA GLU A 141 -19.02 2.57 4.07
C GLU A 141 -18.06 3.73 4.40
N LYS A 142 -16.76 3.52 4.40
CA LYS A 142 -15.76 4.53 4.78
C LYS A 142 -15.88 5.80 3.93
N HIS A 143 -15.90 5.66 2.62
CA HIS A 143 -16.13 6.74 1.65
C HIS A 143 -16.31 6.17 0.24
N GLN A 144 -16.55 7.05 -0.74
CA GLN A 144 -16.84 6.66 -2.12
C GLN A 144 -15.78 5.73 -2.75
N LEU A 145 -14.48 5.93 -2.49
CA LEU A 145 -13.40 5.14 -3.13
C LEU A 145 -13.33 3.69 -2.60
N THR A 146 -13.64 3.45 -1.32
CA THR A 146 -13.76 2.08 -0.79
C THR A 146 -15.00 1.38 -1.35
N ALA A 147 -16.09 2.12 -1.53
CA ALA A 147 -17.30 1.62 -2.17
C ALA A 147 -17.07 1.26 -3.65
N VAL A 148 -16.32 2.08 -4.39
CA VAL A 148 -15.88 1.79 -5.77
C VAL A 148 -15.02 0.52 -5.82
N ASN A 149 -14.10 0.32 -4.86
CA ASN A 149 -13.33 -0.92 -4.78
C ASN A 149 -14.25 -2.13 -4.63
N ALA A 150 -15.20 -2.08 -3.70
CA ALA A 150 -16.15 -3.18 -3.49
C ALA A 150 -17.00 -3.49 -4.74
N ALA A 151 -17.39 -2.47 -5.49
CA ALA A 151 -18.21 -2.64 -6.70
C ALA A 151 -17.42 -3.23 -7.86
N LEU A 152 -16.17 -2.78 -8.06
CA LEU A 152 -15.43 -2.98 -9.30
C LEU A 152 -14.18 -3.84 -9.19
N VAL A 153 -13.89 -4.42 -8.01
CA VAL A 153 -12.68 -5.22 -7.83
C VAL A 153 -12.47 -6.19 -9.00
N ASN A 154 -11.29 -6.10 -9.63
CA ASN A 154 -10.91 -6.89 -10.80
C ASN A 154 -9.54 -7.57 -10.66
N GLY A 155 -8.84 -7.34 -9.56
CA GLY A 155 -7.56 -7.95 -9.22
C GLY A 155 -7.39 -8.09 -7.72
N GLY A 156 -6.24 -8.58 -7.30
CA GLY A 156 -5.91 -8.77 -5.89
C GLY A 156 -5.48 -10.18 -5.56
N SER A 157 -5.16 -10.41 -4.29
CA SER A 157 -4.66 -11.69 -3.81
C SER A 157 -5.29 -12.07 -2.46
N PHE A 158 -5.30 -13.37 -2.19
CA PHE A 158 -5.70 -13.93 -0.90
C PHE A 158 -4.59 -14.81 -0.37
N LEU A 159 -4.04 -14.43 0.78
CA LEU A 159 -3.07 -15.20 1.53
C LEU A 159 -3.66 -15.60 2.90
N TYR A 160 -3.74 -16.89 3.17
CA TYR A 160 -4.11 -17.41 4.47
C TYR A 160 -3.00 -18.32 5.01
N VAL A 161 -2.47 -17.97 6.16
CA VAL A 161 -1.40 -18.69 6.85
C VAL A 161 -2.00 -19.34 8.10
N PRO A 162 -2.08 -20.69 8.16
CA PRO A 162 -2.67 -21.40 9.30
C PRO A 162 -1.89 -21.20 10.59
N LYS A 163 -2.52 -21.57 11.72
CA LYS A 163 -1.92 -21.51 13.06
C LYS A 163 -0.58 -22.25 13.11
N ASN A 164 0.39 -21.62 13.79
CA ASN A 164 1.74 -22.15 14.02
C ASN A 164 2.58 -22.37 12.74
N VAL A 165 2.15 -21.91 11.58
CA VAL A 165 2.93 -21.99 10.35
C VAL A 165 3.87 -20.79 10.27
N VAL A 166 5.17 -21.08 10.07
CA VAL A 166 6.22 -20.05 9.90
C VAL A 166 6.75 -20.14 8.48
N ILE A 167 6.51 -19.09 7.70
CA ILE A 167 6.96 -19.00 6.31
C ILE A 167 8.28 -18.23 6.29
N SER A 168 9.37 -18.90 5.91
CA SER A 168 10.72 -18.31 5.88
C SER A 168 10.98 -17.49 4.62
N GLU A 169 10.46 -17.93 3.48
CA GLU A 169 10.62 -17.25 2.20
C GLU A 169 9.49 -16.23 1.98
N PRO A 170 9.78 -15.03 1.48
CA PRO A 170 8.74 -14.05 1.19
C PRO A 170 7.71 -14.57 0.18
N ILE A 171 6.46 -14.18 0.39
CA ILE A 171 5.36 -14.34 -0.57
C ILE A 171 5.19 -13.01 -1.30
N GLN A 172 5.14 -13.04 -2.64
CA GLN A 172 5.14 -11.84 -3.48
C GLN A 172 3.89 -11.74 -4.34
N ALA A 173 3.33 -10.53 -4.46
CA ALA A 173 2.34 -10.15 -5.46
C ALA A 173 2.92 -9.04 -6.35
N VAL A 174 2.83 -9.18 -7.65
CA VAL A 174 3.28 -8.16 -8.61
C VAL A 174 2.12 -7.78 -9.52
N TYR A 175 1.86 -6.49 -9.60
CA TYR A 175 0.80 -5.90 -10.43
C TYR A 175 1.44 -4.97 -11.47
N TYR A 176 1.37 -5.37 -12.73
CA TYR A 176 1.94 -4.63 -13.86
C TYR A 176 0.86 -4.13 -14.80
N GLN A 177 0.92 -2.87 -15.16
CA GLN A 177 -0.03 -2.22 -16.07
C GLN A 177 0.68 -1.81 -17.35
N ASP A 178 0.20 -2.28 -18.52
CA ASP A 178 0.77 -2.01 -19.84
C ASP A 178 -0.26 -1.57 -20.88
N THR A 179 -1.48 -1.28 -20.47
CA THR A 179 -2.57 -0.95 -21.40
C THR A 179 -3.10 0.46 -21.12
N PRO A 180 -3.35 1.28 -22.18
CA PRO A 180 -3.97 2.60 -22.02
C PRO A 180 -5.31 2.54 -21.31
N SER A 181 -5.58 3.54 -20.47
CA SER A 181 -6.80 3.63 -19.64
C SER A 181 -7.03 2.39 -18.75
N ALA A 182 -5.97 1.70 -18.37
CA ALA A 182 -6.07 0.54 -17.49
C ALA A 182 -6.64 0.95 -16.14
N GLY A 183 -7.57 0.12 -15.63
CA GLY A 183 -8.10 0.26 -14.28
C GLY A 183 -7.72 -0.94 -13.43
N LEU A 184 -6.80 -0.74 -12.50
CA LEU A 184 -6.50 -1.72 -11.47
C LEU A 184 -7.35 -1.42 -10.24
N VAL A 185 -8.35 -2.24 -9.98
CA VAL A 185 -9.13 -2.23 -8.75
C VAL A 185 -8.75 -3.50 -7.98
N ALA A 186 -7.72 -3.38 -7.17
CA ALA A 186 -7.16 -4.53 -6.45
C ALA A 186 -7.68 -4.60 -5.00
N HIS A 187 -7.89 -5.83 -4.51
CA HIS A 187 -8.19 -6.09 -3.13
C HIS A 187 -7.36 -7.28 -2.64
N THR A 188 -6.40 -7.00 -1.77
CA THR A 188 -5.52 -8.01 -1.17
C THR A 188 -5.95 -8.29 0.27
N ILE A 189 -5.96 -9.57 0.64
CA ILE A 189 -6.24 -9.99 2.01
C ILE A 189 -5.11 -10.90 2.47
N VAL A 190 -4.50 -10.53 3.59
CA VAL A 190 -3.45 -11.32 4.25
C VAL A 190 -3.92 -11.70 5.64
N VAL A 191 -4.07 -12.98 5.89
CA VAL A 191 -4.46 -13.53 7.18
C VAL A 191 -3.32 -14.35 7.75
N ALA A 192 -2.81 -13.94 8.89
CA ALA A 192 -1.84 -14.68 9.68
C ALA A 192 -2.51 -15.16 10.97
N GLU A 193 -2.84 -16.45 11.03
CA GLU A 193 -3.50 -17.06 12.19
C GLU A 193 -2.56 -17.13 13.41
N GLN A 194 -3.09 -17.50 14.56
CA GLN A 194 -2.36 -17.56 15.83
C GLN A 194 -0.98 -18.21 15.71
N SER A 195 0.05 -17.52 16.22
CA SER A 195 1.45 -17.98 16.27
C SER A 195 2.06 -18.28 14.91
N SER A 196 1.50 -17.74 13.84
CA SER A 196 2.06 -17.82 12.50
C SER A 196 3.02 -16.66 12.18
N SER A 197 3.84 -16.82 11.15
CA SER A 197 4.75 -15.77 10.71
C SER A 197 4.88 -15.75 9.19
N VAL A 198 4.77 -14.55 8.59
CA VAL A 198 4.91 -14.38 7.15
C VAL A 198 5.51 -13.03 6.79
N THR A 199 6.28 -13.03 5.70
CA THR A 199 6.68 -11.84 4.96
C THR A 199 5.90 -11.78 3.66
N PHE A 200 5.10 -10.75 3.45
CA PHE A 200 4.35 -10.51 2.23
C PHE A 200 4.84 -9.24 1.55
N VAL A 201 5.00 -9.27 0.24
CA VAL A 201 5.52 -8.13 -0.54
C VAL A 201 4.63 -7.88 -1.74
N GLU A 202 4.21 -6.63 -1.92
CA GLU A 202 3.53 -6.17 -3.13
C GLU A 202 4.40 -5.21 -3.91
N SER A 203 4.34 -5.31 -5.24
CA SER A 203 4.96 -4.35 -6.14
C SER A 203 3.96 -3.95 -7.21
N TYR A 204 3.72 -2.65 -7.33
CA TYR A 204 2.82 -2.04 -8.29
C TYR A 204 3.63 -1.21 -9.28
N LEU A 205 3.54 -1.52 -10.56
CA LEU A 205 4.31 -0.84 -11.59
C LEU A 205 3.51 -0.72 -12.89
N SER A 206 3.86 0.28 -13.67
CA SER A 206 3.31 0.48 -15.01
C SER A 206 4.43 0.76 -16.01
N ASP A 207 4.15 0.51 -17.27
CA ASP A 207 5.04 0.95 -18.33
C ASP A 207 4.51 2.21 -19.02
N ASP A 208 5.32 2.80 -19.92
CA ASP A 208 4.99 4.07 -20.58
C ASP A 208 3.79 3.97 -21.54
N SER A 209 3.36 2.76 -21.91
CA SER A 209 2.17 2.55 -22.75
C SER A 209 0.86 2.68 -21.97
N ALA A 210 0.90 2.55 -20.64
CA ALA A 210 -0.26 2.65 -19.77
C ALA A 210 -0.57 4.11 -19.43
N SER A 211 -1.27 4.81 -20.34
CA SER A 211 -1.72 6.20 -20.15
C SER A 211 -3.10 6.27 -19.52
N ASP A 212 -3.42 7.40 -18.87
CA ASP A 212 -4.73 7.68 -18.24
C ASP A 212 -5.19 6.58 -17.27
N GLY A 213 -4.24 5.98 -16.55
CA GLY A 213 -4.49 4.86 -15.67
C GLY A 213 -5.11 5.25 -14.32
N VAL A 214 -5.86 4.32 -13.74
CA VAL A 214 -6.42 4.45 -12.39
C VAL A 214 -6.05 3.22 -11.58
N ALA A 215 -5.52 3.44 -10.38
CA ALA A 215 -5.32 2.37 -9.41
C ALA A 215 -6.15 2.65 -8.14
N ASN A 216 -6.99 1.69 -7.77
CA ASN A 216 -7.76 1.71 -6.52
C ASN A 216 -7.44 0.42 -5.76
N ILE A 217 -6.61 0.54 -4.74
CA ILE A 217 -6.01 -0.58 -4.02
C ILE A 217 -6.55 -0.60 -2.59
N VAL A 218 -7.02 -1.75 -2.15
CA VAL A 218 -7.42 -2.01 -0.76
C VAL A 218 -6.68 -3.25 -0.27
N ASP A 219 -5.95 -3.10 0.84
CA ASP A 219 -5.21 -4.18 1.48
C ASP A 219 -5.73 -4.36 2.91
N GLU A 220 -6.18 -5.56 3.23
CA GLU A 220 -6.65 -5.94 4.56
C GLU A 220 -5.71 -6.97 5.18
N VAL A 221 -5.18 -6.66 6.36
CA VAL A 221 -4.23 -7.52 7.05
C VAL A 221 -4.78 -7.91 8.43
N VAL A 222 -4.95 -9.20 8.66
CA VAL A 222 -5.38 -9.73 9.94
C VAL A 222 -4.22 -10.45 10.61
N VAL A 223 -3.78 -9.93 11.76
CA VAL A 223 -2.68 -10.49 12.54
C VAL A 223 -3.22 -11.13 13.80
N GLY A 224 -3.24 -12.46 13.83
CA GLY A 224 -3.73 -13.25 14.94
C GLY A 224 -2.89 -13.14 16.21
N GLU A 225 -3.33 -13.78 17.29
CA GLU A 225 -2.58 -13.79 18.57
C GLU A 225 -1.16 -14.31 18.37
N ASN A 226 -0.16 -13.58 18.90
CA ASN A 226 1.26 -13.93 18.78
C ASN A 226 1.75 -14.15 17.35
N ALA A 227 1.01 -13.72 16.34
CA ALA A 227 1.41 -13.80 14.94
C ALA A 227 2.33 -12.63 14.55
N GLN A 228 3.11 -12.83 13.49
CA GLN A 228 4.02 -11.82 12.98
C GLN A 228 3.85 -11.65 11.47
N VAL A 229 3.54 -10.44 11.03
CA VAL A 229 3.44 -10.08 9.63
C VAL A 229 4.46 -8.99 9.31
N LYS A 230 5.28 -9.22 8.29
CA LYS A 230 6.06 -8.18 7.62
C LYS A 230 5.40 -7.90 6.28
N PHE A 231 4.88 -6.70 6.10
CA PHE A 231 4.21 -6.29 4.87
C PHE A 231 5.03 -5.22 4.16
N GLY A 232 5.53 -5.55 3.00
CA GLY A 232 6.23 -4.61 2.13
C GLY A 232 5.35 -4.20 0.96
N ALA A 233 5.38 -2.92 0.60
CA ALA A 233 4.74 -2.44 -0.62
C ALA A 233 5.64 -1.42 -1.32
N VAL A 234 5.76 -1.53 -2.64
CA VAL A 234 6.42 -0.53 -3.47
C VAL A 234 5.44 -0.09 -4.56
N ASP A 235 5.00 1.17 -4.46
CA ASP A 235 4.07 1.78 -5.38
C ASP A 235 4.87 2.61 -6.40
N GLU A 236 4.95 2.16 -7.67
CA GLU A 236 5.81 2.72 -8.73
C GLU A 236 5.02 2.92 -10.04
N PHE A 237 3.81 3.45 -9.94
CA PHE A 237 3.07 3.85 -11.15
C PHE A 237 3.63 5.14 -11.77
N SER A 238 3.55 5.24 -13.09
CA SER A 238 3.95 6.42 -13.85
C SER A 238 3.10 7.65 -13.53
N ASP A 239 3.51 8.81 -14.03
CA ASP A 239 2.81 10.09 -13.87
C ASP A 239 1.41 10.12 -14.52
N GLN A 240 1.12 9.13 -15.38
CA GLN A 240 -0.19 8.95 -16.03
C GLN A 240 -1.24 8.30 -15.13
N PHE A 241 -0.87 7.87 -13.92
CA PHE A 241 -1.81 7.22 -12.99
C PHE A 241 -2.33 8.16 -11.92
N VAL A 242 -3.62 8.01 -11.62
CA VAL A 242 -4.20 8.48 -10.36
C VAL A 242 -4.39 7.27 -9.44
N THR A 243 -3.78 7.34 -8.25
CA THR A 243 -3.73 6.20 -7.33
C THR A 243 -4.45 6.52 -6.02
N TYR A 244 -5.36 5.64 -5.63
CA TYR A 244 -5.88 5.54 -4.28
C TYR A 244 -5.41 4.22 -3.66
N VAL A 245 -4.87 4.29 -2.45
CA VAL A 245 -4.42 3.12 -1.69
C VAL A 245 -4.98 3.18 -0.28
N SER A 246 -5.60 2.09 0.19
CA SER A 246 -6.02 1.91 1.57
C SER A 246 -5.44 0.62 2.12
N ARG A 247 -4.48 0.72 3.04
CA ARG A 247 -3.87 -0.41 3.76
C ARG A 247 -4.37 -0.41 5.19
N GLN A 248 -5.04 -1.47 5.60
CA GLN A 248 -5.64 -1.58 6.94
C GLN A 248 -5.17 -2.86 7.63
N ALA A 249 -4.77 -2.76 8.91
CA ALA A 249 -4.44 -3.93 9.70
C ALA A 249 -5.18 -3.96 11.04
N GLU A 250 -5.59 -5.15 11.44
CA GLU A 250 -6.04 -5.46 12.79
C GLU A 250 -5.06 -6.41 13.45
N VAL A 251 -4.58 -6.04 14.66
CA VAL A 251 -3.55 -6.79 15.38
C VAL A 251 -4.09 -7.26 16.70
N ALA A 252 -4.20 -8.60 16.84
CA ALA A 252 -4.65 -9.25 18.05
C ALA A 252 -3.56 -9.27 19.14
N LYS A 253 -3.89 -9.89 20.29
CA LYS A 253 -3.01 -9.96 21.46
C LYS A 253 -1.61 -10.47 21.12
N ASP A 254 -0.57 -9.74 21.57
CA ASP A 254 0.84 -10.04 21.34
C ASP A 254 1.23 -10.17 19.86
N GLY A 255 0.32 -9.85 18.93
CA GLY A 255 0.56 -9.82 17.50
C GLY A 255 1.47 -8.66 17.08
N ARG A 256 2.17 -8.81 15.97
CA ARG A 256 3.10 -7.79 15.47
C ARG A 256 2.96 -7.60 13.97
N ILE A 257 2.89 -6.34 13.55
CA ILE A 257 2.98 -5.96 12.12
C ILE A 257 4.14 -5.00 11.89
N GLN A 258 4.88 -5.22 10.81
CA GLN A 258 5.91 -4.31 10.32
C GLN A 258 5.56 -3.90 8.89
N TRP A 259 5.29 -2.62 8.69
CA TRP A 259 5.07 -2.03 7.38
C TRP A 259 6.38 -1.48 6.79
N ALA A 260 6.66 -1.83 5.55
CA ALA A 260 7.78 -1.33 4.76
C ALA A 260 7.23 -0.71 3.45
N LEU A 261 7.02 0.61 3.43
CA LEU A 261 6.28 1.28 2.37
C LEU A 261 7.21 2.17 1.52
N GLY A 262 7.35 1.82 0.25
CA GLY A 262 7.99 2.63 -0.78
C GLY A 262 6.95 3.36 -1.62
N GLN A 263 6.67 4.61 -1.30
CA GLN A 263 5.65 5.44 -1.94
C GLN A 263 6.29 6.23 -3.08
N MET A 264 6.52 5.56 -4.22
CA MET A 264 7.35 6.04 -5.33
C MET A 264 6.57 6.35 -6.62
N ASN A 265 5.22 6.42 -6.56
CA ASN A 265 4.42 6.83 -7.72
C ASN A 265 4.86 8.18 -8.26
N ASP A 266 4.80 8.36 -9.58
CA ASP A 266 5.02 9.64 -10.25
C ASP A 266 3.71 10.43 -10.44
N GLY A 267 2.56 9.76 -10.39
CA GLY A 267 1.24 10.36 -10.50
C GLY A 267 0.65 10.83 -9.17
N ASN A 268 -0.54 11.44 -9.28
CA ASN A 268 -1.28 11.88 -8.10
C ASN A 268 -1.70 10.72 -7.21
N THR A 269 -1.40 10.80 -5.91
CA THR A 269 -1.60 9.68 -4.98
C THR A 269 -2.32 10.11 -3.70
N LEU A 270 -3.36 9.38 -3.35
CA LEU A 270 -3.99 9.40 -2.03
C LEU A 270 -3.76 8.04 -1.36
N SER A 271 -3.03 8.03 -0.24
CA SER A 271 -2.70 6.80 0.48
C SER A 271 -3.11 6.91 1.94
N GLU A 272 -3.83 5.90 2.41
CA GLU A 272 -4.25 5.73 3.80
C GLU A 272 -3.68 4.41 4.33
N ASN A 273 -2.90 4.49 5.40
CA ASN A 273 -2.40 3.32 6.11
C ASN A 273 -2.89 3.38 7.55
N ALA A 274 -3.71 2.43 7.97
CA ALA A 274 -4.23 2.39 9.33
C ALA A 274 -3.96 1.04 10.00
N THR A 275 -3.57 1.09 11.27
CA THR A 275 -3.31 -0.10 12.07
C THR A 275 -4.04 0.02 13.40
N ASN A 276 -4.92 -0.94 13.69
CA ASN A 276 -5.62 -1.07 14.94
C ASN A 276 -4.91 -2.11 15.82
N LEU A 277 -4.37 -1.68 16.96
CA LEU A 277 -3.76 -2.53 17.97
C LEU A 277 -4.84 -2.94 18.97
N GLU A 278 -5.65 -3.95 18.60
CA GLU A 278 -6.85 -4.35 19.33
C GLU A 278 -6.53 -5.17 20.59
N GLY A 279 -5.50 -6.01 20.54
CA GLY A 279 -5.15 -6.88 21.65
C GLY A 279 -4.06 -6.31 22.56
N ASP A 280 -4.03 -6.77 23.82
CA ASP A 280 -2.97 -6.42 24.76
C ASP A 280 -1.60 -6.85 24.24
N GLY A 281 -0.59 -6.00 24.38
CA GLY A 281 0.77 -6.28 23.90
C GLY A 281 0.97 -6.21 22.39
N ALA A 282 -0.08 -5.88 21.61
CA ALA A 282 0.03 -5.75 20.16
C ALA A 282 1.02 -4.64 19.75
N ALA A 283 1.72 -4.83 18.63
CA ALA A 283 2.71 -3.87 18.19
C ALA A 283 2.69 -3.61 16.67
N ALA A 284 2.98 -2.35 16.28
CA ALA A 284 3.15 -1.92 14.90
C ALA A 284 4.44 -1.12 14.73
N ASP A 285 5.18 -1.43 13.66
CA ASP A 285 6.34 -0.67 13.21
C ASP A 285 6.12 -0.24 11.75
N ILE A 286 5.98 1.06 11.51
CA ILE A 286 5.67 1.62 10.20
C ILE A 286 6.87 2.41 9.71
N LYS A 287 7.44 1.98 8.59
CA LYS A 287 8.52 2.69 7.91
C LYS A 287 8.10 3.03 6.50
N ALA A 288 8.10 4.31 6.17
CA ALA A 288 7.72 4.80 4.85
C ALA A 288 8.79 5.72 4.26
N VAL A 289 9.07 5.51 2.97
CA VAL A 289 9.94 6.36 2.17
C VAL A 289 9.16 6.87 0.96
N SER A 290 9.28 8.17 0.66
CA SER A 290 8.62 8.79 -0.49
C SER A 290 9.56 9.76 -1.21
N ILE A 291 9.46 9.81 -2.54
CA ILE A 291 10.07 10.87 -3.36
C ILE A 291 9.00 11.45 -4.26
N GLY A 292 8.74 12.75 -4.09
CA GLY A 292 7.86 13.51 -4.98
C GLY A 292 8.66 14.27 -6.04
N SER A 293 8.17 14.28 -7.28
CA SER A 293 8.79 14.95 -8.44
C SER A 293 7.74 15.56 -9.38
N GLY A 294 8.19 16.36 -10.35
CA GLY A 294 7.31 17.00 -11.31
C GLY A 294 6.29 17.93 -10.66
N SER A 295 5.03 17.81 -11.02
CA SER A 295 3.92 18.59 -10.46
C SER A 295 2.90 17.75 -9.69
N GLN A 296 3.28 16.53 -9.30
CA GLN A 296 2.41 15.58 -8.62
C GLN A 296 1.93 16.10 -7.26
N LYS A 297 0.73 15.65 -6.89
CA LYS A 297 0.12 15.92 -5.59
C LYS A 297 -0.08 14.60 -4.87
N GLN A 298 0.44 14.53 -3.64
CA GLN A 298 0.37 13.33 -2.83
C GLN A 298 -0.18 13.67 -1.45
N ASN A 299 -0.99 12.77 -0.91
CA ASN A 299 -1.45 12.85 0.48
C ASN A 299 -1.33 11.47 1.11
N PHE A 300 -0.54 11.40 2.16
CA PHE A 300 -0.27 10.19 2.91
C PHE A 300 -0.82 10.34 4.33
N ASP A 301 -1.71 9.45 4.73
CA ASP A 301 -2.31 9.42 6.07
C ASP A 301 -1.94 8.10 6.76
N ASN A 302 -1.01 8.17 7.71
CA ASN A 302 -0.62 7.02 8.52
C ASN A 302 -1.31 7.13 9.88
N TYR A 303 -2.09 6.12 10.25
CA TYR A 303 -2.88 6.11 11.47
C TYR A 303 -2.60 4.86 12.30
N VAL A 304 -2.32 5.05 13.58
CA VAL A 304 -2.25 3.93 14.54
C VAL A 304 -3.23 4.18 15.68
N ARG A 305 -4.04 3.17 15.98
CA ARG A 305 -5.00 3.20 17.06
C ARG A 305 -4.62 2.14 18.12
N HIS A 306 -4.35 2.59 19.33
CA HIS A 306 -4.06 1.77 20.48
C HIS A 306 -5.36 1.52 21.25
N VAL A 307 -5.82 0.27 21.31
CA VAL A 307 -7.03 -0.18 22.01
C VAL A 307 -6.67 -1.09 23.17
N GLY A 308 -5.82 -2.08 22.94
CA GLY A 308 -5.29 -2.98 23.97
C GLY A 308 -4.29 -2.30 24.90
N LYS A 309 -4.02 -2.92 26.04
CA LYS A 309 -3.03 -2.46 27.04
C LYS A 309 -1.60 -2.80 26.60
N ALA A 310 -0.64 -2.02 27.05
CA ALA A 310 0.79 -2.22 26.79
C ALA A 310 1.13 -2.37 25.28
N THR A 311 0.33 -1.76 24.43
CA THR A 311 0.54 -1.76 22.98
C THR A 311 1.67 -0.82 22.57
N LYS A 312 2.36 -1.12 21.48
CA LYS A 312 3.50 -0.32 21.03
C LYS A 312 3.39 0.05 19.56
N SER A 313 3.73 1.30 19.22
CA SER A 313 3.86 1.73 17.84
C SER A 313 5.05 2.64 17.59
N GLN A 314 5.71 2.45 16.46
CA GLN A 314 6.73 3.35 15.94
C GLN A 314 6.39 3.70 14.50
N LEU A 315 6.33 5.00 14.19
CA LEU A 315 6.07 5.49 12.84
C LEU A 315 7.24 6.37 12.39
N LEU A 316 7.93 5.93 11.34
CA LEU A 316 9.08 6.63 10.76
C LEU A 316 8.82 6.93 9.29
N VAL A 317 8.77 8.20 8.93
CA VAL A 317 8.63 8.67 7.54
C VAL A 317 9.81 9.53 7.15
N ARG A 318 10.43 9.23 6.02
CA ARG A 318 11.36 10.14 5.34
C ARG A 318 10.93 10.36 3.90
N ALA A 319 10.93 11.62 3.49
CA ALA A 319 10.52 12.01 2.15
C ALA A 319 11.43 13.07 1.57
N ALA A 320 11.62 13.05 0.25
CA ALA A 320 12.26 14.11 -0.49
C ALA A 320 11.29 14.69 -1.52
N GLN A 321 11.27 16.03 -1.68
CA GLN A 321 10.37 16.71 -2.60
C GLN A 321 11.18 17.55 -3.59
N LYS A 322 10.96 17.29 -4.88
CA LYS A 322 11.67 17.89 -6.01
C LYS A 322 10.69 18.60 -6.95
N ASP A 323 11.20 19.46 -7.79
CA ASP A 323 10.48 20.24 -8.78
C ASP A 323 9.34 21.07 -8.15
N ALA A 324 8.10 20.95 -8.62
CA ALA A 324 6.91 21.59 -8.08
C ALA A 324 5.97 20.58 -7.39
N SER A 325 6.50 19.45 -6.93
CA SER A 325 5.70 18.42 -6.22
C SER A 325 5.14 18.95 -4.91
N ASN A 326 3.95 18.46 -4.54
CA ASN A 326 3.26 18.89 -3.32
C ASN A 326 2.77 17.66 -2.55
N SER A 327 3.38 17.38 -1.41
CA SER A 327 3.06 16.21 -0.60
C SER A 327 2.72 16.56 0.84
N ILE A 328 1.65 15.97 1.34
CA ILE A 328 1.18 16.10 2.71
C ILE A 328 1.39 14.76 3.42
N PHE A 329 2.10 14.80 4.55
CA PHE A 329 2.37 13.63 5.38
C PHE A 329 1.66 13.78 6.71
N ASN A 330 0.56 13.06 6.89
CA ASN A 330 -0.15 12.99 8.15
C ASN A 330 0.30 11.76 8.93
N ALA A 331 0.57 11.92 10.21
CA ALA A 331 0.82 10.82 11.13
C ALA A 331 -0.08 11.02 12.36
N ARG A 332 -0.99 10.09 12.57
CA ARG A 332 -1.97 10.16 13.65
C ARG A 332 -1.82 8.95 14.57
N THR A 333 -1.61 9.19 15.85
CA THR A 333 -1.67 8.15 16.88
C THR A 333 -2.82 8.44 17.82
N LYS A 334 -3.77 7.52 17.89
CA LYS A 334 -4.88 7.56 18.84
C LYS A 334 -4.63 6.53 19.94
N ILE A 335 -4.64 6.99 21.20
CA ILE A 335 -4.60 6.11 22.36
C ILE A 335 -5.97 6.20 23.03
N GLU A 336 -6.71 5.08 22.99
CA GLU A 336 -8.07 5.01 23.54
C GLU A 336 -8.06 4.92 25.07
N HIS A 337 -9.16 5.33 25.67
CA HIS A 337 -9.37 5.12 27.09
C HIS A 337 -9.35 3.61 27.42
N GLY A 338 -8.55 3.21 28.40
CA GLY A 338 -8.31 1.81 28.78
C GLY A 338 -7.04 1.20 28.21
N ALA A 339 -6.38 1.83 27.23
CA ALA A 339 -5.12 1.38 26.64
C ALA A 339 -3.90 1.75 27.50
N SER A 340 -3.94 1.46 28.82
CA SER A 340 -2.85 1.80 29.73
C SER A 340 -1.54 1.09 29.37
N GLY A 341 -0.41 1.76 29.59
CA GLY A 341 0.92 1.28 29.22
C GLY A 341 1.21 1.34 27.73
N ALA A 342 0.36 2.00 26.92
CA ALA A 342 0.63 2.22 25.50
C ALA A 342 1.85 3.11 25.28
N ASP A 343 2.64 2.78 24.25
CA ASP A 343 3.85 3.50 23.85
C ASP A 343 3.79 3.80 22.35
N GLY A 344 3.64 5.08 21.98
CA GLY A 344 3.44 5.52 20.62
C GLY A 344 4.38 6.65 20.20
N GLU A 345 5.30 6.37 19.28
CA GLU A 345 6.26 7.34 18.77
C GLU A 345 6.09 7.60 17.27
N GLN A 346 6.23 8.88 16.87
CA GLN A 346 6.18 9.31 15.47
C GLN A 346 7.38 10.17 15.13
N THR A 347 7.99 9.92 14.00
CA THR A 347 9.03 10.80 13.43
C THR A 347 8.80 10.98 11.94
N GLN A 348 8.66 12.23 11.51
CA GLN A 348 8.53 12.60 10.10
C GLN A 348 9.63 13.58 9.70
N ARG A 349 10.34 13.28 8.63
CA ARG A 349 11.34 14.19 8.09
C ARG A 349 11.17 14.35 6.59
N VAL A 350 11.06 15.59 6.13
CA VAL A 350 10.88 15.93 4.71
C VAL A 350 12.02 16.83 4.26
N LEU A 351 12.70 16.44 3.20
CA LEU A 351 13.77 17.21 2.57
C LEU A 351 13.25 17.88 1.30
N MET A 352 13.41 19.21 1.22
CA MET A 352 13.02 20.01 0.08
C MET A 352 14.22 20.22 -0.83
N LEU A 353 14.12 19.80 -2.09
CA LEU A 353 15.20 19.89 -3.08
C LEU A 353 15.02 21.06 -4.04
N SER A 354 13.81 21.59 -4.15
CA SER A 354 13.47 22.71 -5.05
C SER A 354 12.71 23.81 -4.30
N ASP A 355 12.78 25.04 -4.80
CA ASP A 355 12.09 26.18 -4.22
C ASP A 355 10.56 26.10 -4.40
N GLU A 356 10.11 25.47 -5.48
CA GLU A 356 8.69 25.30 -5.81
C GLU A 356 8.07 24.07 -5.16
N ALA A 357 8.91 23.13 -4.67
CA ALA A 357 8.42 21.95 -3.99
C ALA A 357 7.79 22.29 -2.65
N ARG A 358 6.78 21.52 -2.27
CA ARG A 358 6.10 21.64 -0.99
C ARG A 358 5.97 20.31 -0.29
N GLY A 359 6.33 20.27 0.99
CA GLY A 359 6.13 19.13 1.87
C GLY A 359 5.60 19.60 3.22
N ASP A 360 4.44 19.09 3.65
CA ASP A 360 3.88 19.38 4.97
C ASP A 360 3.93 18.09 5.81
N ALA A 361 4.51 18.15 7.00
CA ALA A 361 4.51 17.07 7.99
C ALA A 361 3.57 17.45 9.14
N ASN A 362 2.51 16.67 9.34
CA ASN A 362 1.46 16.94 10.32
C ASN A 362 1.38 15.77 11.32
N PRO A 363 2.19 15.76 12.38
CA PRO A 363 2.06 14.76 13.45
C PRO A 363 0.92 15.13 14.40
N ILE A 364 0.06 14.18 14.72
CA ILE A 364 -1.12 14.35 15.57
C ILE A 364 -1.17 13.25 16.62
N LEU A 365 -1.26 13.65 17.89
CA LEU A 365 -1.49 12.74 19.03
C LEU A 365 -2.88 12.99 19.60
N LEU A 366 -3.70 11.94 19.68
CA LEU A 366 -5.03 11.93 20.29
C LEU A 366 -5.01 10.96 21.48
N ILE A 367 -4.90 11.48 22.70
CA ILE A 367 -4.63 10.68 23.88
C ILE A 367 -5.78 10.80 24.86
N ASP A 368 -6.48 9.67 25.13
CA ASP A 368 -7.58 9.60 26.08
C ASP A 368 -7.22 8.72 27.30
N GLU A 369 -5.94 8.43 27.52
CA GLU A 369 -5.43 7.61 28.63
C GLU A 369 -4.28 8.32 29.36
N TYR A 370 -4.12 8.09 30.68
CA TYR A 370 -3.13 8.79 31.50
C TYR A 370 -1.78 8.08 31.62
N ASP A 371 -1.79 6.75 31.68
CA ASP A 371 -0.60 5.92 31.87
C ASP A 371 -0.05 5.49 30.51
N VAL A 372 0.57 6.43 29.79
CA VAL A 372 1.08 6.20 28.44
C VAL A 372 2.39 6.96 28.18
N ILE A 373 3.15 6.47 27.22
CA ILE A 373 4.27 7.17 26.62
C ILE A 373 3.85 7.55 25.19
N ALA A 374 3.94 8.83 24.85
CA ALA A 374 3.64 9.27 23.49
C ALA A 374 4.52 10.44 23.12
N GLY A 375 5.08 10.37 21.91
CA GLY A 375 5.93 11.43 21.41
C GLY A 375 5.83 11.58 19.89
N HIS A 376 6.08 12.81 19.43
CA HIS A 376 6.22 13.03 17.99
C HIS A 376 7.35 14.02 17.69
N ALA A 377 7.97 13.87 16.52
CA ALA A 377 8.92 14.80 15.96
C ALA A 377 8.65 14.99 14.47
N ALA A 378 8.67 16.25 14.00
CA ALA A 378 8.55 16.57 12.59
C ALA A 378 9.60 17.60 12.20
N SER A 379 10.19 17.44 11.03
CA SER A 379 11.04 18.43 10.41
C SER A 379 10.80 18.50 8.90
N VAL A 380 10.69 19.72 8.40
CA VAL A 380 10.67 20.02 6.97
C VAL A 380 11.77 21.04 6.73
N GLY A 381 12.72 20.73 5.86
CA GLY A 381 13.87 21.59 5.63
C GLY A 381 14.42 21.43 4.22
N ARG A 382 15.28 22.36 3.83
CA ARG A 382 16.04 22.27 2.58
C ARG A 382 17.36 21.52 2.80
N VAL A 383 18.00 21.17 1.69
CA VAL A 383 19.38 20.68 1.71
C VAL A 383 20.25 21.74 2.41
N ASP A 384 21.03 21.29 3.36
CA ASP A 384 21.98 22.15 4.08
C ASP A 384 23.03 22.70 3.09
N PRO A 385 23.09 24.02 2.88
CA PRO A 385 24.03 24.61 1.94
C PRO A 385 25.51 24.37 2.32
N ASP A 386 25.82 24.21 3.60
CA ASP A 386 27.18 23.91 4.04
C ASP A 386 27.59 22.48 3.69
N GLN A 387 26.68 21.53 3.81
CA GLN A 387 26.91 20.16 3.36
C GLN A 387 27.11 20.10 1.84
N LEU A 388 26.26 20.79 1.08
CA LEU A 388 26.37 20.88 -0.37
C LEU A 388 27.72 21.51 -0.78
N TYR A 389 28.05 22.66 -0.18
CA TYR A 389 29.32 23.36 -0.41
C TYR A 389 30.52 22.48 -0.09
N TYR A 390 30.47 21.74 1.03
CA TYR A 390 31.57 20.83 1.41
C TYR A 390 31.81 19.77 0.35
N LEU A 391 30.76 19.10 -0.14
CA LEU A 391 30.89 18.09 -1.20
C LEU A 391 31.43 18.69 -2.51
N MET A 392 30.90 19.87 -2.90
CA MET A 392 31.36 20.59 -4.08
C MET A 392 32.84 21.04 -3.96
N SER A 393 33.29 21.45 -2.77
CA SER A 393 34.70 21.82 -2.52
C SER A 393 35.66 20.64 -2.65
N ARG A 394 35.15 19.40 -2.58
CA ARG A 394 35.90 18.17 -2.83
C ARG A 394 35.87 17.74 -4.30
N GLY A 395 35.35 18.56 -5.20
CA GLY A 395 35.31 18.32 -6.62
C GLY A 395 34.09 17.51 -7.11
N ILE A 396 33.10 17.28 -6.24
CA ILE A 396 31.84 16.64 -6.62
C ILE A 396 30.93 17.68 -7.29
N LYS A 397 30.35 17.34 -8.45
CA LYS A 397 29.39 18.21 -9.12
C LYS A 397 28.13 18.38 -8.25
N GLN A 398 27.47 19.52 -8.36
CA GLN A 398 26.29 19.86 -7.55
C GLN A 398 25.21 18.77 -7.61
N GLU A 399 24.82 18.32 -8.80
CA GLU A 399 23.80 17.28 -8.99
C GLU A 399 24.17 15.99 -8.24
N THR A 400 25.43 15.56 -8.35
CA THR A 400 25.92 14.36 -7.64
C THR A 400 25.95 14.57 -6.13
N ALA A 401 26.28 15.80 -5.66
CA ALA A 401 26.31 16.12 -4.25
C ALA A 401 24.88 16.12 -3.65
N GLU A 402 23.91 16.68 -4.35
CA GLU A 402 22.49 16.66 -3.96
C GLU A 402 22.00 15.20 -3.89
N LYS A 403 22.28 14.39 -4.91
CA LYS A 403 21.95 12.95 -4.92
C LYS A 403 22.50 12.23 -3.69
N LEU A 404 23.79 12.37 -3.39
CA LEU A 404 24.41 11.75 -2.23
C LEU A 404 23.77 12.20 -0.90
N ILE A 405 23.38 13.47 -0.79
CA ILE A 405 22.70 13.98 0.39
C ILE A 405 21.32 13.32 0.54
N VAL A 406 20.54 13.21 -0.55
CA VAL A 406 19.22 12.58 -0.52
C VAL A 406 19.32 11.10 -0.21
N GLU A 407 20.23 10.37 -0.85
CA GLU A 407 20.47 8.96 -0.57
C GLU A 407 20.86 8.75 0.90
N GLY A 408 21.82 9.53 1.42
CA GLY A 408 22.21 9.50 2.83
C GLY A 408 21.08 9.90 3.79
N PHE A 409 20.16 10.77 3.36
CA PHE A 409 18.99 11.15 4.14
C PHE A 409 17.95 10.02 4.20
N LEU A 410 17.71 9.29 3.11
CA LEU A 410 16.71 8.22 3.05
C LEU A 410 17.26 6.88 3.56
N ALA A 411 18.55 6.60 3.37
CA ALA A 411 19.21 5.33 3.72
C ALA A 411 18.89 4.82 5.14
N PRO A 412 18.90 5.64 6.21
CA PRO A 412 18.63 5.12 7.55
C PRO A 412 17.22 4.51 7.73
N ILE A 413 16.25 4.86 6.87
CA ILE A 413 14.94 4.20 6.87
C ILE A 413 14.94 3.00 5.93
N VAL A 414 15.54 3.12 4.74
CA VAL A 414 15.66 2.02 3.79
C VAL A 414 16.40 0.84 4.42
N ASP A 415 17.50 1.10 5.12
CA ASP A 415 18.30 0.06 5.80
C ASP A 415 17.54 -0.65 6.94
N LEU A 416 16.60 0.04 7.57
CA LEU A 416 15.76 -0.53 8.62
C LEU A 416 14.54 -1.31 8.09
N LEU A 417 14.27 -1.28 6.78
CA LEU A 417 13.15 -2.04 6.21
C LEU A 417 13.40 -3.55 6.39
N PRO A 418 12.42 -4.29 6.89
CA PRO A 418 12.62 -5.68 7.27
C PRO A 418 12.69 -6.66 6.09
N ILE A 419 12.53 -6.16 4.85
CA ILE A 419 12.37 -6.96 3.63
C ILE A 419 13.48 -6.58 2.64
N GLU A 420 14.41 -7.52 2.38
CA GLU A 420 15.59 -7.27 1.54
C GLU A 420 15.22 -6.88 0.09
N GLY A 421 14.31 -7.60 -0.55
CA GLY A 421 13.88 -7.29 -1.92
C GLY A 421 13.25 -5.89 -2.04
N VAL A 422 12.52 -5.42 -1.02
CA VAL A 422 11.99 -4.05 -0.98
C VAL A 422 13.13 -3.04 -0.85
N ARG A 423 14.15 -3.31 -0.02
CA ARG A 423 15.32 -2.42 0.09
C ARG A 423 16.05 -2.27 -1.24
N GLU A 424 16.29 -3.37 -1.93
CA GLU A 424 16.98 -3.38 -3.23
C GLU A 424 16.18 -2.63 -4.30
N GLN A 425 14.88 -2.87 -4.38
CA GLN A 425 13.99 -2.16 -5.30
C GLN A 425 13.99 -0.66 -5.00
N LEU A 426 13.81 -0.26 -3.74
CA LEU A 426 13.80 1.14 -3.33
C LEU A 426 15.14 1.83 -3.57
N ALA A 427 16.26 1.18 -3.32
CA ALA A 427 17.57 1.76 -3.62
C ALA A 427 17.71 2.11 -5.11
N THR A 428 17.29 1.20 -6.00
CA THR A 428 17.27 1.43 -7.44
C THR A 428 16.33 2.58 -7.85
N LEU A 429 15.14 2.65 -7.23
CA LEU A 429 14.16 3.71 -7.49
C LEU A 429 14.63 5.07 -7.02
N ILE A 430 15.22 5.13 -5.81
CA ILE A 430 15.79 6.37 -5.26
C ILE A 430 16.90 6.87 -6.20
N GLU A 431 17.79 6.00 -6.63
CA GLU A 431 18.85 6.36 -7.57
C GLU A 431 18.29 6.95 -8.88
N ARG A 432 17.25 6.36 -9.42
CA ARG A 432 16.58 6.85 -10.65
C ARG A 432 15.88 8.19 -10.46
N LYS A 433 15.14 8.37 -9.35
CA LYS A 433 14.32 9.57 -9.11
C LYS A 433 15.15 10.78 -8.67
N VAL A 434 16.28 10.59 -8.04
CA VAL A 434 17.16 11.66 -7.56
C VAL A 434 18.20 12.05 -8.62
N GLY A 435 18.54 11.13 -9.52
CA GLY A 435 19.42 11.39 -10.68
C GLY A 435 18.65 11.99 -11.80
#